data_fc4ee5115207760ba65b8acfaa55db5c
#
_entry.id   fc4ee5115207760ba65b8acfaa55db5c
#
_cell.length_a   1.000
_cell.length_b   1.000
_cell.length_c   1.000
_cell.angle_alpha   90.00
_cell.angle_beta   90.00
_cell.angle_gamma   90.00
#
_symmetry.space_group_name_H-M   'P 1'
#
loop_
_entity.id
_entity.type
_entity.pdbx_description
1 polymer ?
#
loop_
_entity_poly.entity_id
_entity_poly.type
_entity_poly.pdbx_seq_one_letter_code
_entity_poly.pdbx_strand_id
1 'polypeptide(L)'
;MGSTTTAATRSARERLLASAAQLFQERGINATGIDLVVRNAGVAKASLYNNFASKEALVVAYLEQELDGWVQHSRSLDDPFGTRPERVAALFEALAVSVESRTFHGCPFTNAVIELPECVSVRRVADHYREVVRAHLASIAGEDPTSTLVSRLFLLYDAAITAAKVGRDAGLVRQASTMAQELV
;
A
#
# COMPACT_ATOMS: atom_id res chain seq x y z
N MET A 1 -41.09 5.27 13.60
CA MET A 1 -39.92 5.64 14.41
C MET A 1 -38.70 5.45 13.51
N GLY A 2 -38.23 6.55 12.93
CA GLY A 2 -37.09 6.51 12.00
C GLY A 2 -35.77 6.55 12.77
N SER A 3 -34.99 5.49 12.68
CA SER A 3 -33.59 5.48 13.13
C SER A 3 -32.74 6.27 12.17
N THR A 4 -32.46 7.51 12.52
CA THR A 4 -31.44 8.33 11.82
C THR A 4 -30.07 7.84 12.25
N THR A 5 -29.43 7.01 11.42
CA THR A 5 -28.03 6.64 11.59
C THR A 5 -27.20 7.90 11.34
N THR A 6 -26.77 8.54 12.42
CA THR A 6 -25.86 9.70 12.36
C THR A 6 -24.53 9.22 11.81
N ALA A 7 -24.23 9.55 10.55
CA ALA A 7 -22.91 9.35 9.98
C ALA A 7 -21.91 10.13 10.86
N ALA A 8 -21.06 9.43 11.59
CA ALA A 8 -20.04 10.04 12.44
C ALA A 8 -19.18 10.96 11.57
N THR A 9 -19.16 12.25 11.87
CA THR A 9 -18.36 13.24 11.15
C THR A 9 -16.89 12.91 11.38
N ARG A 10 -16.15 12.58 10.28
CA ARG A 10 -14.71 12.27 10.35
C ARG A 10 -13.94 13.37 11.08
N SER A 11 -13.06 12.97 11.98
CA SER A 11 -12.17 13.88 12.71
C SER A 11 -11.29 14.70 11.74
N ALA A 12 -10.74 15.83 12.20
CA ALA A 12 -9.81 16.63 11.41
C ALA A 12 -8.58 15.80 10.98
N ARG A 13 -8.09 14.89 11.85
CA ARG A 13 -6.98 13.99 11.55
C ARG A 13 -7.32 13.02 10.42
N GLU A 14 -8.48 12.39 10.45
CA GLU A 14 -8.92 11.46 9.40
C GLU A 14 -9.13 12.17 8.06
N ARG A 15 -9.66 13.40 8.08
CA ARG A 15 -9.85 14.20 6.87
C ARG A 15 -8.52 14.61 6.25
N LEU A 16 -7.53 14.97 7.07
CA LEU A 16 -6.17 15.29 6.63
C LEU A 16 -5.48 14.07 6.05
N LEU A 17 -5.56 12.90 6.70
CA LEU A 17 -4.98 11.65 6.18
C LEU A 17 -5.63 11.22 4.87
N ALA A 18 -6.96 11.26 4.77
CA ALA A 18 -7.65 10.91 3.52
C ALA A 18 -7.25 11.85 2.37
N SER A 19 -7.15 13.18 2.66
CA SER A 19 -6.68 14.17 1.70
C SER A 19 -5.23 13.93 1.27
N ALA A 20 -4.35 13.62 2.22
CA ALA A 20 -2.94 13.34 1.96
C ALA A 20 -2.80 12.06 1.12
N ALA A 21 -3.49 10.98 1.46
CA ALA A 21 -3.47 9.73 0.72
C ALA A 21 -3.85 9.94 -0.75
N GLN A 22 -4.99 10.61 -0.99
CA GLN A 22 -5.43 10.91 -2.36
C GLN A 22 -4.38 11.73 -3.12
N LEU A 23 -3.91 12.84 -2.56
CA LEU A 23 -3.00 13.76 -3.25
C LEU A 23 -1.60 13.17 -3.45
N PHE A 24 -1.08 12.40 -2.49
CA PHE A 24 0.21 11.74 -2.60
C PHE A 24 0.19 10.63 -3.66
N GLN A 25 -0.90 9.89 -3.77
CA GLN A 25 -1.07 8.88 -4.81
C GLN A 25 -1.19 9.50 -6.22
N GLU A 26 -2.02 10.55 -6.36
CA GLU A 26 -2.28 11.17 -7.66
C GLU A 26 -1.11 12.01 -8.18
N ARG A 27 -0.41 12.74 -7.30
CA ARG A 27 0.56 13.80 -7.66
C ARG A 27 1.98 13.53 -7.18
N GLY A 28 2.17 12.60 -6.25
CA GLY A 28 3.41 12.41 -5.53
C GLY A 28 3.53 13.29 -4.27
N ILE A 29 4.43 12.91 -3.40
CA ILE A 29 4.64 13.55 -2.11
C ILE A 29 5.30 14.92 -2.29
N ASN A 30 6.33 15.01 -3.15
CA ASN A 30 7.06 16.26 -3.35
C ASN A 30 6.21 17.34 -4.01
N ALA A 31 5.36 16.99 -4.97
CA ALA A 31 4.47 17.91 -5.65
C ALA A 31 3.25 18.32 -4.80
N THR A 32 3.02 17.67 -3.65
CA THR A 32 1.89 17.95 -2.77
C THR A 32 2.31 18.83 -1.59
N GLY A 33 1.97 20.12 -1.65
CA GLY A 33 2.20 21.06 -0.54
C GLY A 33 1.16 20.91 0.57
N ILE A 34 1.55 21.25 1.80
CA ILE A 34 0.69 21.24 3.00
C ILE A 34 -0.60 22.06 2.80
N ASP A 35 -0.50 23.23 2.15
CA ASP A 35 -1.67 24.09 1.91
C ASP A 35 -2.70 23.45 0.98
N LEU A 36 -2.24 22.61 0.06
CA LEU A 36 -3.13 21.82 -0.80
C LEU A 36 -3.86 20.75 0.00
N VAL A 37 -3.15 20.02 0.86
CA VAL A 37 -3.76 19.00 1.74
C VAL A 37 -4.81 19.62 2.65
N VAL A 38 -4.50 20.72 3.29
CA VAL A 38 -5.41 21.45 4.20
C VAL A 38 -6.67 21.92 3.46
N ARG A 39 -6.53 22.52 2.28
CA ARG A 39 -7.67 22.95 1.45
C ARG A 39 -8.54 21.77 1.04
N ASN A 40 -7.94 20.69 0.55
CA ASN A 40 -8.66 19.48 0.11
C ASN A 40 -9.37 18.79 1.29
N ALA A 41 -8.76 18.79 2.47
CA ALA A 41 -9.36 18.27 3.71
C ALA A 41 -10.48 19.16 4.26
N GLY A 42 -10.58 20.41 3.81
CA GLY A 42 -11.55 21.40 4.32
C GLY A 42 -11.37 21.69 5.81
N VAL A 43 -10.12 21.81 6.30
CA VAL A 43 -9.78 22.13 7.69
C VAL A 43 -8.92 23.39 7.76
N ALA A 44 -8.82 24.01 8.94
CA ALA A 44 -7.90 25.11 9.14
C ALA A 44 -6.43 24.63 9.18
N LYS A 45 -5.48 25.44 8.70
CA LYS A 45 -4.04 25.09 8.71
C LYS A 45 -3.52 24.76 10.11
N ALA A 46 -4.00 25.44 11.14
CA ALA A 46 -3.67 25.12 12.53
C ALA A 46 -4.06 23.70 12.93
N SER A 47 -5.17 23.16 12.39
CA SER A 47 -5.58 21.78 12.63
C SER A 47 -4.56 20.76 12.13
N LEU A 48 -3.84 21.06 11.04
CA LEU A 48 -2.78 20.17 10.56
C LEU A 48 -1.65 20.08 11.59
N TYR A 49 -1.11 21.22 12.02
CA TYR A 49 0.00 21.24 12.97
C TYR A 49 -0.37 20.74 14.37
N ASN A 50 -1.64 20.80 14.75
CA ASN A 50 -2.14 20.16 15.97
C ASN A 50 -2.17 18.63 15.89
N ASN A 51 -2.24 18.05 14.68
CA ASN A 51 -2.33 16.60 14.46
C ASN A 51 -1.02 15.99 13.95
N PHE A 52 -0.19 16.75 13.22
CA PHE A 52 1.04 16.30 12.59
C PHE A 52 2.12 17.36 12.73
N ALA A 53 3.23 17.01 13.38
CA ALA A 53 4.31 17.95 13.67
C ALA A 53 4.99 18.52 12.40
N SER A 54 4.94 17.76 11.28
CA SER A 54 5.55 18.15 10.01
C SER A 54 4.88 17.44 8.83
N LYS A 55 5.24 17.82 7.60
CA LYS A 55 4.86 17.07 6.38
C LYS A 55 5.37 15.63 6.43
N GLU A 56 6.58 15.41 6.92
CA GLU A 56 7.15 14.07 7.07
C GLU A 56 6.33 13.21 8.03
N ALA A 57 5.89 13.78 9.18
CA ALA A 57 5.01 13.07 10.12
C ALA A 57 3.66 12.69 9.47
N LEU A 58 3.11 13.54 8.60
CA LEU A 58 1.91 13.23 7.82
C LEU A 58 2.18 12.13 6.80
N VAL A 59 3.34 12.13 6.13
CA VAL A 59 3.74 11.07 5.18
C VAL A 59 3.89 9.73 5.90
N VAL A 60 4.56 9.71 7.06
CA VAL A 60 4.70 8.49 7.87
C VAL A 60 3.33 7.94 8.26
N ALA A 61 2.42 8.79 8.78
CA ALA A 61 1.08 8.37 9.16
C ALA A 61 0.24 7.86 7.96
N TYR A 62 0.45 8.45 6.77
CA TYR A 62 -0.13 7.95 5.52
C TYR A 62 0.41 6.55 5.18
N LEU A 63 1.72 6.33 5.24
CA LEU A 63 2.32 5.03 4.94
C LEU A 63 1.91 3.95 5.97
N GLU A 64 1.78 4.30 7.24
CA GLU A 64 1.26 3.39 8.27
C GLU A 64 -0.19 2.97 7.95
N GLN A 65 -1.04 3.90 7.51
CA GLN A 65 -2.40 3.59 7.08
C GLN A 65 -2.43 2.68 5.82
N GLU A 66 -1.54 2.91 4.85
CA GLU A 66 -1.40 2.06 3.66
C GLU A 66 -0.95 0.64 4.05
N LEU A 67 -0.05 0.52 5.03
CA LEU A 67 0.39 -0.77 5.56
C LEU A 67 -0.76 -1.54 6.22
N ASP A 68 -1.52 -0.87 7.09
CA ASP A 68 -2.69 -1.47 7.73
C ASP A 68 -3.72 -1.94 6.69
N GLY A 69 -3.97 -1.13 5.67
CA GLY A 69 -4.84 -1.46 4.55
C GLY A 69 -4.34 -2.68 3.78
N TRP A 70 -3.04 -2.74 3.49
CA TRP A 70 -2.43 -3.88 2.81
C TRP A 70 -2.55 -5.17 3.64
N VAL A 71 -2.27 -5.11 4.95
CA VAL A 71 -2.39 -6.26 5.86
C VAL A 71 -3.83 -6.77 5.94
N GLN A 72 -4.81 -5.88 6.04
CA GLN A 72 -6.22 -6.27 6.07
C GLN A 72 -6.64 -6.91 4.75
N HIS A 73 -6.24 -6.31 3.63
CA HIS A 73 -6.56 -6.82 2.30
C HIS A 73 -5.91 -8.17 2.03
N SER A 74 -4.60 -8.33 2.30
CA SER A 74 -3.89 -9.59 2.09
C SER A 74 -4.49 -10.74 2.91
N ARG A 75 -4.87 -10.47 4.17
CA ARG A 75 -5.58 -11.46 5.00
C ARG A 75 -6.96 -11.84 4.45
N SER A 76 -7.67 -10.92 3.80
CA SER A 76 -8.97 -11.21 3.19
C SER A 76 -8.87 -12.10 1.95
N LEU A 77 -7.67 -12.22 1.37
CA LEU A 77 -7.37 -13.10 0.24
C LEU A 77 -6.94 -14.51 0.69
N ASP A 78 -6.59 -14.68 1.97
CA ASP A 78 -6.15 -15.96 2.49
C ASP A 78 -7.33 -16.96 2.53
N ASP A 79 -7.25 -17.99 1.68
CA ASP A 79 -8.11 -19.16 1.76
C ASP A 79 -7.35 -20.29 2.50
N PRO A 80 -7.75 -20.66 3.73
CA PRO A 80 -7.07 -21.71 4.49
C PRO A 80 -7.22 -23.10 3.84
N PHE A 81 -8.17 -23.28 2.92
CA PHE A 81 -8.39 -24.52 2.18
C PHE A 81 -7.78 -24.53 0.78
N GLY A 82 -7.32 -23.36 0.30
CA GLY A 82 -6.65 -23.24 -0.98
C GLY A 82 -5.25 -23.85 -1.00
N THR A 83 -4.85 -24.37 -2.15
CA THR A 83 -3.47 -24.83 -2.40
C THR A 83 -2.50 -23.64 -2.39
N ARG A 84 -1.20 -23.92 -2.20
CA ARG A 84 -0.18 -22.86 -2.23
C ARG A 84 -0.21 -22.04 -3.54
N PRO A 85 -0.26 -22.66 -4.74
CA PRO A 85 -0.39 -21.92 -6.00
C PRO A 85 -1.63 -21.03 -6.06
N GLU A 86 -2.79 -21.51 -5.58
CA GLU A 86 -4.03 -20.70 -5.57
C GLU A 86 -3.93 -19.49 -4.65
N ARG A 87 -3.31 -19.63 -3.49
CA ARG A 87 -3.09 -18.52 -2.54
C ARG A 87 -2.10 -17.50 -3.10
N VAL A 88 -1.02 -17.96 -3.76
CA VAL A 88 -0.10 -17.07 -4.49
C VAL A 88 -0.85 -16.35 -5.61
N ALA A 89 -1.64 -17.07 -6.41
CA ALA A 89 -2.42 -16.47 -7.50
C ALA A 89 -3.36 -15.37 -7.02
N ALA A 90 -4.04 -15.57 -5.88
CA ALA A 90 -4.97 -14.59 -5.31
C ALA A 90 -4.29 -13.25 -4.99
N LEU A 91 -3.06 -13.28 -4.46
CA LEU A 91 -2.29 -12.07 -4.15
C LEU A 91 -1.93 -11.27 -5.42
N PHE A 92 -1.50 -11.96 -6.48
CA PHE A 92 -1.16 -11.30 -7.75
C PHE A 92 -2.41 -10.85 -8.50
N GLU A 93 -3.50 -11.61 -8.46
CA GLU A 93 -4.75 -11.21 -9.13
C GLU A 93 -5.36 -9.96 -8.48
N ALA A 94 -5.29 -9.81 -7.17
CA ALA A 94 -5.70 -8.58 -6.50
C ALA A 94 -4.92 -7.35 -7.01
N LEU A 95 -3.60 -7.50 -7.27
CA LEU A 95 -2.79 -6.46 -7.90
C LEU A 95 -3.25 -6.21 -9.35
N ALA A 96 -3.47 -7.25 -10.15
CA ALA A 96 -3.92 -7.11 -11.53
C ALA A 96 -5.26 -6.37 -11.64
N VAL A 97 -6.22 -6.71 -10.78
CA VAL A 97 -7.53 -6.03 -10.69
C VAL A 97 -7.36 -4.55 -10.34
N SER A 98 -6.45 -4.21 -9.42
CA SER A 98 -6.18 -2.81 -9.06
C SER A 98 -5.61 -2.01 -10.25
N VAL A 99 -4.78 -2.63 -11.08
CA VAL A 99 -4.22 -2.02 -12.31
C VAL A 99 -5.33 -1.78 -13.34
N GLU A 100 -6.21 -2.76 -13.55
CA GLU A 100 -7.34 -2.67 -14.50
C GLU A 100 -8.36 -1.60 -14.09
N SER A 101 -8.60 -1.45 -12.78
CA SER A 101 -9.51 -0.41 -12.24
C SER A 101 -8.95 1.01 -12.35
N ARG A 102 -7.70 1.17 -12.80
CA ARG A 102 -6.97 2.44 -12.91
C ARG A 102 -6.79 3.20 -11.58
N THR A 103 -7.00 2.54 -10.45
CA THR A 103 -6.77 3.11 -9.12
C THR A 103 -5.35 2.88 -8.63
N PHE A 104 -4.56 2.09 -9.37
CA PHE A 104 -3.20 1.75 -9.00
C PHE A 104 -2.21 2.87 -9.35
N HIS A 105 -1.56 3.41 -8.34
CA HIS A 105 -0.54 4.47 -8.44
C HIS A 105 0.88 3.98 -8.15
N GLY A 106 1.11 2.67 -8.10
CA GLY A 106 2.38 2.03 -7.70
C GLY A 106 2.44 1.77 -6.20
N CYS A 107 3.57 1.21 -5.75
CA CYS A 107 3.80 0.97 -4.33
C CYS A 107 4.02 2.31 -3.59
N PRO A 108 3.17 2.68 -2.62
CA PRO A 108 3.30 3.93 -1.88
C PRO A 108 4.62 4.01 -1.11
N PHE A 109 5.12 2.89 -0.60
CA PHE A 109 6.38 2.81 0.15
C PHE A 109 7.59 3.05 -0.74
N THR A 110 7.64 2.41 -1.91
CA THR A 110 8.70 2.62 -2.91
C THR A 110 8.69 4.04 -3.43
N ASN A 111 7.51 4.58 -3.77
CA ASN A 111 7.37 5.97 -4.20
C ASN A 111 7.89 6.94 -3.14
N ALA A 112 7.52 6.74 -1.86
CA ALA A 112 7.94 7.60 -0.76
C ALA A 112 9.46 7.57 -0.54
N VAL A 113 10.11 6.40 -0.62
CA VAL A 113 11.57 6.29 -0.49
C VAL A 113 12.29 6.97 -1.65
N ILE A 114 11.77 6.87 -2.87
CA ILE A 114 12.34 7.56 -4.04
C ILE A 114 12.20 9.07 -3.91
N GLU A 115 11.06 9.56 -3.45
CA GLU A 115 10.79 10.98 -3.31
C GLU A 115 11.46 11.63 -2.09
N LEU A 116 11.68 10.86 -1.01
CA LEU A 116 12.27 11.32 0.25
C LEU A 116 13.45 10.42 0.68
N PRO A 117 14.53 10.34 -0.14
CA PRO A 117 15.61 9.36 0.07
C PRO A 117 16.36 9.53 1.39
N GLU A 118 16.42 10.76 1.92
CA GLU A 118 17.11 11.08 3.18
C GLU A 118 16.21 10.96 4.43
N CYS A 119 14.91 10.70 4.25
CA CYS A 119 13.98 10.63 5.37
C CYS A 119 14.04 9.25 6.05
N VAL A 120 14.74 9.18 7.18
CA VAL A 120 14.95 7.92 7.94
C VAL A 120 13.63 7.30 8.42
N SER A 121 12.66 8.12 8.83
CA SER A 121 11.35 7.64 9.29
C SER A 121 10.54 6.99 8.17
N VAL A 122 10.56 7.56 6.97
CA VAL A 122 9.92 6.99 5.77
C VAL A 122 10.58 5.66 5.39
N ARG A 123 11.91 5.61 5.39
CA ARG A 123 12.66 4.38 5.09
C ARG A 123 12.30 3.26 6.07
N ARG A 124 12.22 3.57 7.37
CA ARG A 124 11.84 2.58 8.41
C ARG A 124 10.47 1.96 8.15
N VAL A 125 9.47 2.76 7.79
CA VAL A 125 8.13 2.24 7.46
C VAL A 125 8.16 1.40 6.19
N ALA A 126 8.92 1.80 5.18
CA ALA A 126 9.08 1.04 3.95
C ALA A 126 9.80 -0.31 4.19
N ASP A 127 10.83 -0.34 5.02
CA ASP A 127 11.52 -1.58 5.39
C ASP A 127 10.57 -2.51 6.15
N HIS A 128 9.79 -1.98 7.09
CA HIS A 128 8.77 -2.76 7.80
C HIS A 128 7.70 -3.32 6.87
N TYR A 129 7.20 -2.55 5.90
CA TYR A 129 6.31 -3.06 4.86
C TYR A 129 6.91 -4.26 4.13
N ARG A 130 8.19 -4.19 3.72
CA ARG A 130 8.89 -5.31 3.04
C ARG A 130 8.98 -6.56 3.91
N GLU A 131 9.22 -6.41 5.21
CA GLU A 131 9.20 -7.51 6.18
C GLU A 131 7.81 -8.15 6.27
N VAL A 132 6.76 -7.34 6.36
CA VAL A 132 5.36 -7.80 6.42
C VAL A 132 4.96 -8.57 5.15
N VAL A 133 5.32 -8.07 3.95
CA VAL A 133 5.08 -8.78 2.69
C VAL A 133 5.81 -10.12 2.66
N ARG A 134 7.08 -10.16 3.08
CA ARG A 134 7.86 -11.41 3.13
C ARG A 134 7.24 -12.42 4.11
N ALA A 135 6.80 -11.96 5.28
CA ALA A 135 6.13 -12.82 6.26
C ALA A 135 4.80 -13.39 5.71
N HIS A 136 4.03 -12.60 4.97
CA HIS A 136 2.81 -13.07 4.33
C HIS A 136 3.11 -14.10 3.23
N LEU A 137 4.09 -13.86 2.35
CA LEU A 137 4.53 -14.82 1.34
C LEU A 137 5.05 -16.12 1.95
N ALA A 138 5.77 -16.03 3.07
CA ALA A 138 6.24 -17.18 3.84
C ALA A 138 5.06 -18.03 4.37
N SER A 139 4.04 -17.35 4.92
CA SER A 139 2.80 -18.01 5.38
C SER A 139 2.10 -18.75 4.24
N ILE A 140 1.97 -18.12 3.06
CA ILE A 140 1.38 -18.74 1.86
C ILE A 140 2.18 -19.96 1.42
N ALA A 141 3.51 -19.82 1.33
CA ALA A 141 4.40 -20.88 0.86
C ALA A 141 4.63 -22.00 1.89
N GLY A 142 4.29 -21.78 3.17
CA GLY A 142 4.60 -22.69 4.27
C GLY A 142 6.10 -22.80 4.54
N GLU A 143 6.82 -21.68 4.44
CA GLU A 143 8.27 -21.58 4.49
C GLU A 143 8.74 -20.53 5.52
N ASP A 144 10.05 -20.52 5.82
CA ASP A 144 10.67 -19.46 6.60
C ASP A 144 10.77 -18.16 5.79
N PRO A 145 10.50 -16.96 6.37
CA PRO A 145 10.61 -15.68 5.66
C PRO A 145 11.99 -15.40 5.05
N THR A 146 13.05 -16.05 5.52
CA THR A 146 14.42 -15.91 5.00
C THR A 146 14.77 -16.91 3.90
N SER A 147 13.87 -17.85 3.57
CA SER A 147 14.12 -18.88 2.57
C SER A 147 14.35 -18.29 1.17
N THR A 148 15.07 -19.07 0.34
CA THR A 148 15.31 -18.70 -1.07
C THR A 148 14.00 -18.63 -1.84
N LEU A 149 13.02 -19.50 -1.53
CA LEU A 149 11.72 -19.51 -2.17
C LEU A 149 10.96 -18.20 -1.90
N VAL A 150 10.87 -17.80 -0.64
CA VAL A 150 10.22 -16.53 -0.24
C VAL A 150 10.92 -15.33 -0.89
N SER A 151 12.25 -15.36 -0.99
CA SER A 151 13.02 -14.32 -1.68
C SER A 151 12.67 -14.22 -3.16
N ARG A 152 12.48 -15.34 -3.85
CA ARG A 152 12.06 -15.39 -5.26
C ARG A 152 10.63 -14.87 -5.44
N LEU A 153 9.69 -15.32 -4.61
CA LEU A 153 8.31 -14.85 -4.62
C LEU A 153 8.23 -13.33 -4.40
N PHE A 154 9.00 -12.83 -3.43
CA PHE A 154 9.06 -11.40 -3.12
C PHE A 154 9.60 -10.60 -4.32
N LEU A 155 10.67 -11.06 -4.97
CA LEU A 155 11.22 -10.39 -6.16
C LEU A 155 10.23 -10.36 -7.32
N LEU A 156 9.48 -11.45 -7.55
CA LEU A 156 8.44 -11.50 -8.58
C LEU A 156 7.30 -10.52 -8.27
N TYR A 157 6.86 -10.45 -7.00
CA TYR A 157 5.82 -9.53 -6.57
C TYR A 157 6.26 -8.07 -6.70
N ASP A 158 7.47 -7.72 -6.28
CA ASP A 158 8.03 -6.37 -6.38
C ASP A 158 8.22 -5.95 -7.86
N ALA A 159 8.70 -6.88 -8.71
CA ALA A 159 8.80 -6.68 -10.15
C ALA A 159 7.42 -6.46 -10.80
N ALA A 160 6.40 -7.24 -10.41
CA ALA A 160 5.04 -7.09 -10.90
C ALA A 160 4.45 -5.71 -10.55
N ILE A 161 4.64 -5.23 -9.33
CA ILE A 161 4.25 -3.89 -8.90
C ILE A 161 4.92 -2.82 -9.76
N THR A 162 6.23 -2.96 -10.01
CA THR A 162 7.00 -2.00 -10.82
C THR A 162 6.54 -2.01 -12.27
N ALA A 163 6.37 -3.19 -12.88
CA ALA A 163 5.86 -3.34 -14.24
C ALA A 163 4.45 -2.74 -14.39
N ALA A 164 3.59 -2.99 -13.41
CA ALA A 164 2.25 -2.42 -13.36
C ALA A 164 2.26 -0.88 -13.29
N LYS A 165 3.18 -0.29 -12.51
CA LYS A 165 3.32 1.16 -12.39
C LYS A 165 3.75 1.81 -13.71
N VAL A 166 4.72 1.20 -14.41
CA VAL A 166 5.31 1.75 -15.63
C VAL A 166 4.43 1.48 -16.85
N GLY A 167 4.02 0.23 -17.04
CA GLY A 167 3.31 -0.23 -18.23
C GLY A 167 1.78 -0.13 -18.15
N ARG A 168 1.23 -0.04 -16.97
CA ARG A 168 -0.22 -0.20 -16.69
C ARG A 168 -0.80 -1.47 -17.33
N ASP A 169 -0.01 -2.54 -17.29
CA ASP A 169 -0.29 -3.80 -17.95
C ASP A 169 -0.53 -4.90 -16.89
N ALA A 170 -1.80 -5.23 -16.69
CA ALA A 170 -2.21 -6.33 -15.81
C ALA A 170 -1.76 -7.71 -16.36
N GLY A 171 -1.51 -7.83 -17.67
CA GLY A 171 -1.00 -9.05 -18.28
C GLY A 171 0.38 -9.42 -17.75
N LEU A 172 1.29 -8.46 -17.57
CA LEU A 172 2.59 -8.70 -16.96
C LEU A 172 2.48 -9.15 -15.50
N VAL A 173 1.50 -8.63 -14.76
CA VAL A 173 1.23 -9.07 -13.37
C VAL A 173 0.80 -10.54 -13.36
N ARG A 174 -0.08 -10.95 -14.29
CA ARG A 174 -0.55 -12.35 -14.41
C ARG A 174 0.57 -13.28 -14.89
N GLN A 175 1.48 -12.82 -15.74
CA GLN A 175 2.68 -13.59 -16.10
C GLN A 175 3.58 -13.83 -14.87
N ALA A 176 3.83 -12.79 -14.06
CA ALA A 176 4.57 -12.93 -12.81
C ALA A 176 3.86 -13.88 -11.83
N SER A 177 2.51 -13.86 -11.79
CA SER A 177 1.70 -14.82 -11.02
C SER A 177 1.94 -16.26 -11.46
N THR A 178 1.90 -16.54 -12.77
CA THR A 178 2.18 -17.88 -13.30
C THR A 178 3.57 -18.37 -12.89
N MET A 179 4.61 -17.53 -13.06
CA MET A 179 5.97 -17.85 -12.63
C MET A 179 6.07 -18.11 -11.12
N ALA A 180 5.33 -17.34 -10.31
CA ALA A 180 5.33 -17.51 -8.85
C ALA A 180 4.61 -18.81 -8.42
N GLN A 181 3.53 -19.20 -9.12
CA GLN A 181 2.82 -20.46 -8.88
C GLN A 181 3.68 -21.69 -9.20
N GLU A 182 4.53 -21.61 -10.23
CA GLU A 182 5.46 -22.69 -10.60
C GLU A 182 6.56 -22.93 -9.55
N LEU A 183 6.77 -22.00 -8.62
CA LEU A 183 7.77 -22.10 -7.55
C LEU A 183 7.25 -22.83 -6.31
N VAL A 184 5.93 -22.95 -6.12
CA VAL A 184 5.28 -23.48 -4.90
C VAL A 184 4.46 -24.71 -5.19
#